data_7103b3c86d5ded95dcc6ec06d783e069
#
_entry.id   7103b3c86d5ded95dcc6ec06d783e069
#
_cell.length_a   1.000
_cell.length_b   1.000
_cell.length_c   1.000
_cell.angle_alpha   90.00
_cell.angle_beta   90.00
_cell.angle_gamma   90.00
#
_symmetry.space_group_name_H-M   'P 1'
#
loop_
_entity.id
_entity.type
_entity.pdbx_description
1 polymer ?
#
loop_
_entity_poly.entity_id
_entity_poly.type
_entity_poly.pdbx_seq_one_letter_code
_entity_poly.pdbx_strand_id
1 'polypeptide(L)'
;KRQAVSIAYIGMNTSEDALMASNKIFTLITVLVIYWVATFISLKGLGWVSKISKIGAMVGTIIPAGLLILFGIIYLATGGHNNMDMSQGFFPDLSNFNNLVLASSIFLFYAGMEMSGIHVMDVQPPASKNYPKAIFIGAIVIVIIFILGTFSLGLIIPAKDINLTQSLLVGFDNYLNYLHLHWASPIIAIALMFGVLAGVLTWVAGPSKGIFAVGKAGYLPRFFQKTNKIGVQKNILIIQGCIVTLLSLLFVVM
;
A
#
# COMPACT_ATOMS: atom_id res chain seq x y z
N LYS A 1 -8.08 -3.31 -3.20
CA LYS A 1 -8.13 -4.38 -4.24
C LYS A 1 -8.15 -3.79 -5.66
N ARG A 2 -9.01 -2.79 -5.96
CA ARG A 2 -9.08 -2.15 -7.30
C ARG A 2 -7.82 -1.37 -7.67
N GLN A 3 -7.12 -0.74 -6.72
CA GLN A 3 -5.87 -0.02 -6.98
C GLN A 3 -4.76 -0.89 -7.58
N ALA A 4 -4.58 -2.12 -7.08
CA ALA A 4 -3.57 -3.03 -7.63
C ALA A 4 -3.86 -3.43 -9.08
N VAL A 5 -5.14 -3.47 -9.44
CA VAL A 5 -5.60 -3.82 -10.80
C VAL A 5 -5.45 -2.62 -11.73
N SER A 6 -5.84 -1.42 -11.32
CA SER A 6 -5.65 -0.19 -12.10
C SER A 6 -4.16 0.08 -12.39
N ILE A 7 -3.29 -0.20 -11.43
CA ILE A 7 -1.84 -0.05 -11.56
C ILE A 7 -1.25 -1.07 -12.56
N ALA A 8 -1.82 -2.27 -12.68
CA ALA A 8 -1.38 -3.27 -13.66
C ALA A 8 -1.71 -2.89 -15.12
N TYR A 9 -2.58 -1.90 -15.35
CA TYR A 9 -3.05 -1.47 -16.68
C TYR A 9 -2.42 -0.17 -17.19
N ILE A 10 -1.39 0.31 -16.56
CA ILE A 10 -0.76 1.55 -16.95
C ILE A 10 -0.05 1.39 -18.30
N GLY A 11 -0.57 2.05 -19.29
CA GLY A 11 -0.06 2.06 -20.66
C GLY A 11 -1.11 1.74 -21.72
N MET A 12 -2.34 1.39 -21.34
CA MET A 12 -3.46 1.16 -22.23
C MET A 12 -4.47 2.33 -22.18
N ASN A 13 -5.28 2.48 -23.19
CA ASN A 13 -6.21 3.60 -23.39
C ASN A 13 -7.25 3.67 -22.25
N THR A 14 -7.43 4.82 -21.62
CA THR A 14 -8.17 5.04 -20.36
C THR A 14 -9.61 4.50 -20.30
N SER A 15 -10.28 4.32 -21.44
CA SER A 15 -11.65 3.76 -21.50
C SER A 15 -11.68 2.23 -21.41
N GLU A 16 -10.71 1.54 -21.99
CA GLU A 16 -10.60 0.07 -21.90
C GLU A 16 -10.07 -0.38 -20.54
N ASP A 17 -9.19 0.42 -19.92
CA ASP A 17 -8.61 0.13 -18.62
C ASP A 17 -9.67 0.11 -17.51
N ALA A 18 -10.64 1.01 -17.54
CA ALA A 18 -11.75 1.05 -16.59
C ALA A 18 -12.67 -0.18 -16.76
N LEU A 19 -12.90 -0.64 -17.98
CA LEU A 19 -13.69 -1.84 -18.27
C LEU A 19 -13.00 -3.12 -17.79
N MET A 20 -11.71 -3.24 -17.98
CA MET A 20 -10.94 -4.39 -17.52
C MET A 20 -10.76 -4.42 -16.00
N ALA A 21 -10.51 -3.26 -15.35
CA ALA A 21 -10.46 -3.16 -13.90
C ALA A 21 -11.81 -3.49 -13.22
N SER A 22 -12.92 -3.36 -13.95
CA SER A 22 -14.26 -3.76 -13.51
C SER A 22 -14.57 -5.25 -13.76
N ASN A 23 -13.76 -5.93 -14.58
CA ASN A 23 -13.95 -7.36 -14.88
C ASN A 23 -13.55 -8.20 -13.66
N LYS A 24 -14.53 -8.87 -13.05
CA LYS A 24 -14.35 -9.68 -11.84
C LYS A 24 -13.32 -10.80 -12.05
N ILE A 25 -13.35 -11.48 -13.21
CA ILE A 25 -12.45 -12.61 -13.50
C ILE A 25 -11.01 -12.13 -13.64
N PHE A 26 -10.80 -11.04 -14.38
CA PHE A 26 -9.47 -10.46 -14.52
C PHE A 26 -8.89 -10.03 -13.18
N THR A 27 -9.69 -9.33 -12.35
CA THR A 27 -9.31 -8.93 -11.00
C THR A 27 -8.95 -10.13 -10.14
N LEU A 28 -9.73 -11.22 -10.22
CA LEU A 28 -9.44 -12.45 -9.50
C LEU A 28 -8.08 -13.03 -9.89
N ILE A 29 -7.85 -13.22 -11.19
CA ILE A 29 -6.60 -13.81 -11.69
C ILE A 29 -5.41 -12.95 -11.26
N THR A 30 -5.49 -11.63 -11.42
CA THR A 30 -4.42 -10.70 -11.03
C THR A 30 -4.13 -10.77 -9.53
N VAL A 31 -5.16 -10.75 -8.69
CA VAL A 31 -4.99 -10.85 -7.22
C VAL A 31 -4.34 -12.18 -6.84
N LEU A 32 -4.78 -13.29 -7.43
CA LEU A 32 -4.22 -14.61 -7.13
C LEU A 32 -2.76 -14.72 -7.59
N VAL A 33 -2.44 -14.25 -8.79
CA VAL A 33 -1.05 -14.26 -9.29
C VAL A 33 -0.14 -13.46 -8.36
N ILE A 34 -0.53 -12.22 -8.03
CA ILE A 34 0.26 -11.36 -7.14
C ILE A 34 0.45 -12.01 -5.77
N TYR A 35 -0.63 -12.57 -5.20
CA TYR A 35 -0.58 -13.16 -3.87
C TYR A 35 0.30 -14.42 -3.82
N TRP A 36 0.17 -15.30 -4.81
CA TRP A 36 0.99 -16.51 -4.88
C TRP A 36 2.45 -16.20 -5.19
N VAL A 37 2.76 -15.22 -6.05
CA VAL A 37 4.13 -14.73 -6.28
C VAL A 37 4.72 -14.20 -4.97
N ALA A 38 3.98 -13.39 -4.20
CA ALA A 38 4.42 -12.92 -2.90
C ALA A 38 4.65 -14.08 -1.91
N THR A 39 3.78 -15.08 -1.92
CA THR A 39 3.93 -16.30 -1.11
C THR A 39 5.19 -17.08 -1.49
N PHE A 40 5.47 -17.28 -2.78
CA PHE A 40 6.69 -17.95 -3.25
C PHE A 40 7.95 -17.18 -2.90
N ILE A 41 7.93 -15.85 -3.01
CA ILE A 41 9.06 -15.01 -2.58
C ILE A 41 9.26 -15.14 -1.06
N SER A 42 8.18 -15.13 -0.28
CA SER A 42 8.24 -15.30 1.18
C SER A 42 8.85 -16.65 1.57
N LEU A 43 8.59 -17.72 0.81
CA LEU A 43 9.19 -19.02 1.01
C LEU A 43 10.72 -19.06 0.76
N LYS A 44 11.28 -18.07 0.04
CA LYS A 44 12.73 -17.91 -0.14
C LYS A 44 13.42 -17.24 1.07
N GLY A 45 12.64 -16.80 2.05
CA GLY A 45 13.13 -16.29 3.33
C GLY A 45 13.17 -14.78 3.46
N LEU A 46 13.41 -14.35 4.70
CA LEU A 46 13.34 -12.95 5.11
C LEU A 46 14.30 -12.03 4.32
N GLY A 47 15.47 -12.53 3.93
CA GLY A 47 16.43 -11.73 3.16
C GLY A 47 15.88 -11.24 1.82
N TRP A 48 15.17 -12.09 1.09
CA TRP A 48 14.51 -11.71 -0.15
C TRP A 48 13.33 -10.76 0.08
N VAL A 49 12.50 -11.07 1.08
CA VAL A 49 11.37 -10.21 1.47
C VAL A 49 11.86 -8.81 1.83
N SER A 50 12.84 -8.71 2.73
CA SER A 50 13.39 -7.42 3.18
C SER A 50 14.00 -6.61 2.04
N LYS A 51 14.77 -7.26 1.14
CA LYS A 51 15.39 -6.57 0.00
C LYS A 51 14.34 -6.00 -0.95
N ILE A 52 13.34 -6.79 -1.33
CA ILE A 52 12.27 -6.35 -2.25
C ILE A 52 11.40 -5.29 -1.59
N SER A 53 11.00 -5.48 -0.32
CA SER A 53 10.19 -4.51 0.43
C SER A 53 10.92 -3.18 0.61
N LYS A 54 12.23 -3.18 0.87
CA LYS A 54 13.04 -1.96 0.96
C LYS A 54 13.05 -1.19 -0.36
N ILE A 55 13.32 -1.88 -1.47
CA ILE A 55 13.34 -1.24 -2.80
C ILE A 55 11.95 -0.72 -3.15
N GLY A 56 10.90 -1.52 -2.94
CA GLY A 56 9.53 -1.13 -3.23
C GLY A 56 9.04 0.04 -2.38
N ALA A 57 9.41 0.09 -1.10
CA ALA A 57 9.07 1.23 -0.24
C ALA A 57 9.76 2.51 -0.71
N MET A 58 11.04 2.45 -1.09
CA MET A 58 11.76 3.62 -1.59
C MET A 58 11.23 4.08 -2.95
N VAL A 59 11.21 3.18 -3.93
CA VAL A 59 10.87 3.51 -5.33
C VAL A 59 9.38 3.69 -5.52
N GLY A 60 8.57 2.91 -4.82
CA GLY A 60 7.11 2.85 -5.04
C GLY A 60 6.29 3.64 -4.01
N THR A 61 6.89 4.14 -2.93
CA THR A 61 6.15 4.91 -1.91
C THR A 61 6.85 6.23 -1.60
N ILE A 62 8.08 6.21 -1.10
CA ILE A 62 8.75 7.43 -0.60
C ILE A 62 9.05 8.40 -1.75
N ILE A 63 9.66 7.91 -2.84
CA ILE A 63 9.98 8.77 -3.99
C ILE A 63 8.71 9.32 -4.66
N PRO A 64 7.70 8.52 -5.03
CA PRO A 64 6.46 9.06 -5.59
C PRO A 64 5.74 10.02 -4.64
N ALA A 65 5.66 9.72 -3.34
CA ALA A 65 5.06 10.63 -2.38
C ALA A 65 5.80 11.98 -2.31
N GLY A 66 7.13 11.95 -2.29
CA GLY A 66 7.96 13.15 -2.35
C GLY A 66 7.76 13.95 -3.64
N LEU A 67 7.65 13.27 -4.78
CA LEU A 67 7.36 13.90 -6.07
C LEU A 67 5.97 14.53 -6.08
N LEU A 68 4.95 13.84 -5.56
CA LEU A 68 3.59 14.37 -5.46
C LEU A 68 3.55 15.67 -4.65
N ILE A 69 4.23 15.68 -3.50
CA ILE A 69 4.34 16.87 -2.64
C ILE A 69 5.09 18.00 -3.36
N LEU A 70 6.20 17.66 -4.02
CA LEU A 70 6.98 18.63 -4.80
C LEU A 70 6.15 19.25 -5.93
N PHE A 71 5.41 18.43 -6.67
CA PHE A 71 4.52 18.91 -7.74
C PHE A 71 3.41 19.81 -7.20
N GLY A 72 2.84 19.50 -6.03
CA GLY A 72 1.89 20.37 -5.35
C GLY A 72 2.48 21.73 -4.99
N ILE A 73 3.71 21.76 -4.49
CA ILE A 73 4.43 23.01 -4.18
C ILE A 73 4.71 23.81 -5.45
N ILE A 74 5.21 23.18 -6.52
CA ILE A 74 5.47 23.85 -7.81
C ILE A 74 4.17 24.41 -8.37
N TYR A 75 3.08 23.63 -8.36
CA TYR A 75 1.77 24.04 -8.84
C TYR A 75 1.27 25.30 -8.15
N LEU A 76 1.37 25.39 -6.82
CA LEU A 76 1.02 26.61 -6.06
C LEU A 76 1.94 27.77 -6.39
N ALA A 77 3.25 27.53 -6.48
CA ALA A 77 4.24 28.57 -6.78
C ALA A 77 4.09 29.18 -8.18
N THR A 78 3.57 28.40 -9.14
CA THR A 78 3.30 28.85 -10.52
C THR A 78 1.89 29.42 -10.73
N GLY A 79 1.11 29.60 -9.66
CA GLY A 79 -0.23 30.20 -9.73
C GLY A 79 -1.32 29.22 -10.14
N GLY A 80 -1.13 27.93 -9.93
CA GLY A 80 -2.15 26.91 -10.18
C GLY A 80 -3.43 27.15 -9.37
N HIS A 81 -4.58 26.79 -9.97
CA HIS A 81 -5.87 26.99 -9.32
C HIS A 81 -6.06 26.02 -8.14
N ASN A 82 -6.42 26.58 -6.98
CA ASN A 82 -6.72 25.75 -5.81
C ASN A 82 -8.13 25.19 -5.90
N ASN A 83 -8.25 23.87 -6.07
CA ASN A 83 -9.53 23.15 -6.16
C ASN A 83 -10.10 22.76 -4.79
N MET A 84 -9.39 23.03 -3.68
CA MET A 84 -9.92 22.76 -2.34
C MET A 84 -10.99 23.79 -1.96
N ASP A 85 -12.17 23.29 -1.63
CA ASP A 85 -13.22 24.13 -1.06
C ASP A 85 -12.99 24.32 0.45
N MET A 86 -12.47 25.50 0.82
CA MET A 86 -12.23 25.88 2.21
C MET A 86 -13.44 26.57 2.86
N SER A 87 -14.58 26.70 2.16
CA SER A 87 -15.78 27.36 2.67
C SER A 87 -16.41 26.63 3.86
N GLN A 88 -16.23 25.32 3.94
CA GLN A 88 -16.73 24.46 5.02
C GLN A 88 -15.86 24.48 6.28
N GLY A 89 -14.76 25.24 6.28
CA GLY A 89 -13.78 25.24 7.35
C GLY A 89 -12.76 24.09 7.26
N PHE A 90 -11.72 24.18 8.10
CA PHE A 90 -10.63 23.20 8.09
C PHE A 90 -10.98 21.92 8.86
N PHE A 91 -11.84 22.02 9.87
CA PHE A 91 -12.26 20.87 10.66
C PHE A 91 -13.61 20.33 10.17
N PRO A 92 -13.73 19.02 9.95
CA PRO A 92 -15.00 18.41 9.57
C PRO A 92 -16.01 18.55 10.71
N ASP A 93 -17.28 18.77 10.36
CA ASP A 93 -18.38 18.69 11.32
C ASP A 93 -18.57 17.25 11.79
N LEU A 94 -18.08 16.94 12.99
CA LEU A 94 -18.14 15.62 13.60
C LEU A 94 -19.54 15.27 14.15
N SER A 95 -20.50 16.19 14.13
CA SER A 95 -21.90 15.88 14.47
C SER A 95 -22.58 15.06 13.37
N ASN A 96 -22.06 15.11 12.16
CA ASN A 96 -22.54 14.30 11.05
C ASN A 96 -21.95 12.89 11.08
N PHE A 97 -22.82 11.87 11.13
CA PHE A 97 -22.42 10.46 11.19
C PHE A 97 -21.50 10.04 10.02
N ASN A 98 -21.74 10.54 8.81
CA ASN A 98 -20.89 10.24 7.66
C ASN A 98 -19.47 10.77 7.84
N ASN A 99 -19.31 11.94 8.43
CA ASN A 99 -17.99 12.51 8.75
C ASN A 99 -17.27 11.73 9.84
N LEU A 100 -18.01 11.15 10.81
CA LEU A 100 -17.45 10.24 11.81
C LEU A 100 -16.95 8.94 11.16
N VAL A 101 -17.71 8.38 10.21
CA VAL A 101 -17.29 7.19 9.45
C VAL A 101 -16.02 7.47 8.65
N LEU A 102 -15.94 8.64 7.99
CA LEU A 102 -14.73 9.06 7.28
C LEU A 102 -13.56 9.24 8.24
N ALA A 103 -13.75 9.91 9.37
CA ALA A 103 -12.71 10.07 10.39
C ALA A 103 -12.21 8.72 10.92
N SER A 104 -13.12 7.78 11.18
CA SER A 104 -12.75 6.41 11.59
C SER A 104 -11.91 5.71 10.53
N SER A 105 -12.20 5.94 9.24
CA SER A 105 -11.44 5.37 8.13
C SER A 105 -10.01 5.90 8.07
N ILE A 106 -9.78 7.16 8.52
CA ILE A 106 -8.43 7.75 8.58
C ILE A 106 -7.53 6.97 9.56
N PHE A 107 -8.08 6.51 10.70
CA PHE A 107 -7.30 5.69 11.64
C PHE A 107 -6.77 4.41 11.00
N LEU A 108 -7.50 3.82 10.05
CA LEU A 108 -7.06 2.62 9.33
C LEU A 108 -5.84 2.86 8.45
N PHE A 109 -5.57 4.09 8.00
CA PHE A 109 -4.36 4.40 7.24
C PHE A 109 -3.10 4.33 8.08
N TYR A 110 -3.23 4.51 9.39
CA TYR A 110 -2.10 4.41 10.34
C TYR A 110 -1.99 3.03 10.98
N ALA A 111 -2.96 2.14 10.77
CA ALA A 111 -2.89 0.76 11.23
C ALA A 111 -1.82 -0.02 10.45
N GLY A 112 -1.17 -0.95 11.11
CA GLY A 112 -0.15 -1.84 10.52
C GLY A 112 1.27 -1.55 11.00
N MET A 113 1.54 -0.43 11.66
CA MET A 113 2.85 -0.16 12.26
C MET A 113 3.18 -1.17 13.37
N GLU A 114 2.17 -1.64 14.10
CA GLU A 114 2.28 -2.69 15.12
C GLU A 114 2.80 -4.01 14.55
N MET A 115 2.52 -4.28 13.27
CA MET A 115 3.02 -5.48 12.58
C MET A 115 4.55 -5.52 12.47
N SER A 116 5.21 -4.39 12.61
CA SER A 116 6.68 -4.35 12.65
C SER A 116 7.24 -5.00 13.93
N GLY A 117 6.43 -5.12 14.99
CA GLY A 117 6.83 -5.75 16.26
C GLY A 117 7.31 -7.19 16.14
N ILE A 118 6.79 -7.95 15.16
CA ILE A 118 7.24 -9.31 14.87
C ILE A 118 8.70 -9.39 14.35
N HIS A 119 9.26 -8.26 13.93
CA HIS A 119 10.63 -8.16 13.43
C HIS A 119 11.60 -7.57 14.44
N VAL A 120 11.17 -7.30 15.69
CA VAL A 120 12.03 -6.69 16.72
C VAL A 120 13.31 -7.51 16.97
N MET A 121 13.23 -8.83 16.85
CA MET A 121 14.37 -9.75 17.02
C MET A 121 15.33 -9.73 15.82
N ASP A 122 14.93 -9.18 14.69
CA ASP A 122 15.77 -9.06 13.48
C ASP A 122 16.48 -7.70 13.42
N VAL A 123 16.20 -6.79 14.37
CA VAL A 123 16.81 -5.46 14.44
C VAL A 123 18.25 -5.58 14.97
N GLN A 124 19.15 -4.78 14.39
CA GLN A 124 20.54 -4.72 14.86
C GLN A 124 20.61 -4.31 16.35
N PRO A 125 21.49 -4.96 17.15
CA PRO A 125 21.65 -4.62 18.55
C PRO A 125 22.16 -3.17 18.76
N PRO A 126 21.73 -2.49 19.81
CA PRO A 126 20.72 -2.90 20.78
C PRO A 126 19.30 -2.62 20.30
N ALA A 127 18.49 -3.67 20.14
CA ALA A 127 17.12 -3.58 19.61
C ALA A 127 16.24 -2.64 20.46
N SER A 128 16.48 -2.57 21.77
CA SER A 128 15.76 -1.67 22.69
C SER A 128 15.91 -0.17 22.37
N LYS A 129 16.94 0.23 21.66
CA LYS A 129 17.16 1.61 21.20
C LYS A 129 16.80 1.78 19.73
N ASN A 130 17.22 0.84 18.88
CA ASN A 130 17.10 0.96 17.43
C ASN A 130 15.67 0.76 16.95
N TYR A 131 14.91 -0.17 17.56
CA TYR A 131 13.52 -0.42 17.17
C TYR A 131 12.61 0.77 17.47
N PRO A 132 12.53 1.33 18.71
CA PRO A 132 11.69 2.50 18.97
C PRO A 132 12.06 3.71 18.11
N LYS A 133 13.34 3.95 17.88
CA LYS A 133 13.80 5.04 17.01
C LYS A 133 13.30 4.86 15.56
N ALA A 134 13.40 3.65 15.03
CA ALA A 134 12.93 3.36 13.67
C ALA A 134 11.42 3.55 13.54
N ILE A 135 10.63 3.09 14.52
CA ILE A 135 9.18 3.26 14.54
C ILE A 135 8.80 4.75 14.64
N PHE A 136 9.46 5.50 15.51
CA PHE A 136 9.20 6.94 15.66
C PHE A 136 9.48 7.72 14.38
N ILE A 137 10.63 7.47 13.74
CA ILE A 137 10.95 8.09 12.45
C ILE A 137 9.94 7.67 11.38
N GLY A 138 9.59 6.39 11.33
CA GLY A 138 8.57 5.87 10.41
C GLY A 138 7.23 6.56 10.58
N ALA A 139 6.77 6.74 11.83
CA ALA A 139 5.53 7.44 12.15
C ALA A 139 5.53 8.88 11.64
N ILE A 140 6.61 9.63 11.89
CA ILE A 140 6.74 11.02 11.42
C ILE A 140 6.70 11.07 9.88
N VAL A 141 7.44 10.19 9.20
CA VAL A 141 7.47 10.14 7.73
C VAL A 141 6.07 9.83 7.17
N ILE A 142 5.36 8.87 7.76
CA ILE A 142 3.99 8.51 7.35
C ILE A 142 3.06 9.71 7.51
N VAL A 143 3.07 10.38 8.67
CA VAL A 143 2.22 11.56 8.94
C VAL A 143 2.49 12.67 7.91
N ILE A 144 3.77 12.97 7.64
CA ILE A 144 4.15 13.98 6.65
C ILE A 144 3.62 13.60 5.26
N ILE A 145 3.84 12.37 4.83
CA ILE A 145 3.38 11.88 3.51
C ILE A 145 1.85 11.96 3.40
N PHE A 146 1.13 11.52 4.42
CA PHE A 146 -0.34 11.56 4.38
C PHE A 146 -0.88 12.98 4.36
N ILE A 147 -0.40 13.86 5.23
CA ILE A 147 -0.88 15.23 5.29
C ILE A 147 -0.54 15.96 3.98
N LEU A 148 0.74 16.06 3.64
CA LEU A 148 1.17 16.83 2.48
C LEU A 148 0.75 16.19 1.15
N GLY A 149 0.73 14.85 1.06
CA GLY A 149 0.25 14.14 -0.11
C GLY A 149 -1.25 14.35 -0.34
N THR A 150 -2.07 14.32 0.71
CA THR A 150 -3.51 14.58 0.60
C THR A 150 -3.76 16.05 0.21
N PHE A 151 -3.03 17.00 0.79
CA PHE A 151 -3.10 18.39 0.37
C PHE A 151 -2.75 18.55 -1.11
N SER A 152 -1.67 17.93 -1.57
CA SER A 152 -1.26 17.99 -2.98
C SER A 152 -2.34 17.42 -3.90
N LEU A 153 -2.99 16.32 -3.54
CA LEU A 153 -4.09 15.77 -4.34
C LEU A 153 -5.30 16.71 -4.35
N GLY A 154 -5.66 17.29 -3.22
CA GLY A 154 -6.78 18.23 -3.12
C GLY A 154 -6.57 19.52 -3.90
N LEU A 155 -5.31 19.96 -4.11
CA LEU A 155 -5.00 21.11 -4.94
C LEU A 155 -5.37 20.90 -6.41
N ILE A 156 -5.07 19.73 -6.95
CA ILE A 156 -5.17 19.45 -8.40
C ILE A 156 -6.46 18.74 -8.79
N ILE A 157 -7.11 18.02 -7.88
CA ILE A 157 -8.34 17.26 -8.15
C ILE A 157 -9.52 17.94 -7.44
N PRO A 158 -10.57 18.36 -8.18
CA PRO A 158 -11.81 18.85 -7.57
C PRO A 158 -12.45 17.79 -6.65
N ALA A 159 -13.01 18.20 -5.52
CA ALA A 159 -13.59 17.32 -4.50
C ALA A 159 -14.62 16.31 -5.06
N LYS A 160 -15.43 16.76 -6.06
CA LYS A 160 -16.44 15.92 -6.73
C LYS A 160 -15.86 14.77 -7.56
N ASP A 161 -14.60 14.89 -8.00
CA ASP A 161 -13.93 13.94 -8.88
C ASP A 161 -12.98 13.00 -8.11
N ILE A 162 -12.93 13.14 -6.77
CA ILE A 162 -12.09 12.29 -5.92
C ILE A 162 -12.64 10.87 -5.89
N ASN A 163 -11.84 9.93 -6.39
CA ASN A 163 -12.10 8.50 -6.31
C ASN A 163 -11.01 7.82 -5.47
N LEU A 164 -11.39 7.18 -4.36
CA LEU A 164 -10.46 6.54 -3.41
C LEU A 164 -9.54 5.49 -4.05
N THR A 165 -9.86 4.99 -5.23
CA THR A 165 -9.07 3.96 -5.91
C THR A 165 -8.17 4.49 -7.01
N GLN A 166 -8.48 5.65 -7.59
CA GLN A 166 -7.81 6.19 -8.77
C GLN A 166 -7.18 7.56 -8.58
N SER A 167 -7.59 8.32 -7.55
CA SER A 167 -7.15 9.70 -7.38
C SER A 167 -5.64 9.89 -7.32
N LEU A 168 -4.89 8.90 -6.80
CA LEU A 168 -3.44 9.00 -6.79
C LEU A 168 -2.85 9.05 -8.21
N LEU A 169 -3.32 8.18 -9.11
CA LEU A 169 -2.86 8.14 -10.50
C LEU A 169 -3.34 9.37 -11.27
N VAL A 170 -4.63 9.72 -11.12
CA VAL A 170 -5.22 10.92 -11.73
C VAL A 170 -4.49 12.19 -11.26
N GLY A 171 -4.14 12.28 -9.99
CA GLY A 171 -3.38 13.40 -9.45
C GLY A 171 -2.00 13.53 -10.09
N PHE A 172 -1.29 12.42 -10.24
CA PHE A 172 -0.02 12.42 -10.96
C PHE A 172 -0.17 12.83 -12.43
N ASP A 173 -1.15 12.27 -13.13
CA ASP A 173 -1.39 12.59 -14.53
C ASP A 173 -1.74 14.08 -14.72
N ASN A 174 -2.57 14.64 -13.85
CA ASN A 174 -2.89 16.06 -13.87
C ASN A 174 -1.67 16.95 -13.63
N TYR A 175 -0.80 16.61 -12.65
CA TYR A 175 0.44 17.34 -12.42
C TYR A 175 1.42 17.22 -13.59
N LEU A 176 1.59 16.02 -14.13
CA LEU A 176 2.48 15.79 -15.28
C LEU A 176 1.99 16.49 -16.53
N ASN A 177 0.67 16.55 -16.73
CA ASN A 177 0.04 17.32 -17.80
C ASN A 177 0.32 18.82 -17.60
N TYR A 178 0.12 19.34 -16.41
CA TYR A 178 0.39 20.74 -16.09
C TYR A 178 1.86 21.12 -16.30
N LEU A 179 2.78 20.23 -15.96
CA LEU A 179 4.23 20.42 -16.11
C LEU A 179 4.77 20.04 -17.50
N HIS A 180 3.90 19.63 -18.45
CA HIS A 180 4.29 19.13 -19.77
C HIS A 180 5.23 17.91 -19.74
N LEU A 181 5.11 17.06 -18.72
CA LEU A 181 5.94 15.87 -18.49
C LEU A 181 5.17 14.56 -18.73
N HIS A 182 4.30 14.50 -19.72
CA HIS A 182 3.42 13.34 -20.01
C HIS A 182 4.18 12.00 -20.12
N TRP A 183 5.42 12.05 -20.64
CA TRP A 183 6.25 10.85 -20.78
C TRP A 183 6.60 10.17 -19.45
N ALA A 184 6.54 10.87 -18.32
CA ALA A 184 6.87 10.34 -16.99
C ALA A 184 5.72 9.55 -16.35
N SER A 185 4.47 9.67 -16.84
CA SER A 185 3.30 8.98 -16.29
C SER A 185 3.50 7.47 -16.17
N PRO A 186 3.91 6.73 -17.23
CA PRO A 186 4.12 5.28 -17.12
C PRO A 186 5.26 4.92 -16.13
N ILE A 187 6.27 5.77 -15.98
CA ILE A 187 7.38 5.52 -15.05
C ILE A 187 6.88 5.60 -13.61
N ILE A 188 6.13 6.66 -13.28
CA ILE A 188 5.55 6.82 -11.93
C ILE A 188 4.58 5.68 -11.63
N ALA A 189 3.81 5.31 -12.58
CA ALA A 189 2.86 4.24 -12.46
C ALA A 189 3.53 2.88 -12.21
N ILE A 190 4.59 2.53 -12.92
CA ILE A 190 5.40 1.33 -12.66
C ILE A 190 6.01 1.41 -11.24
N ALA A 191 6.52 2.57 -10.84
CA ALA A 191 7.06 2.78 -9.50
C ALA A 191 6.00 2.51 -8.42
N LEU A 192 4.80 3.08 -8.56
CA LEU A 192 3.68 2.83 -7.64
C LEU A 192 3.28 1.35 -7.60
N MET A 193 3.27 0.66 -8.74
CA MET A 193 3.02 -0.78 -8.81
C MET A 193 4.04 -1.56 -7.98
N PHE A 194 5.33 -1.22 -8.07
CA PHE A 194 6.36 -1.83 -7.22
C PHE A 194 6.11 -1.60 -5.74
N GLY A 195 5.64 -0.42 -5.34
CA GLY A 195 5.26 -0.12 -3.95
C GLY A 195 4.13 -1.01 -3.45
N VAL A 196 3.08 -1.17 -4.26
CA VAL A 196 1.95 -2.05 -3.93
C VAL A 196 2.39 -3.50 -3.80
N LEU A 197 3.18 -4.02 -4.75
CA LEU A 197 3.69 -5.39 -4.72
C LEU A 197 4.57 -5.65 -3.48
N ALA A 198 5.42 -4.71 -3.13
CA ALA A 198 6.24 -4.77 -1.91
C ALA A 198 5.38 -4.74 -0.64
N GLY A 199 4.31 -3.94 -0.62
CA GLY A 199 3.32 -3.92 0.45
C GLY A 199 2.64 -5.27 0.62
N VAL A 200 2.14 -5.88 -0.47
CA VAL A 200 1.53 -7.22 -0.44
C VAL A 200 2.52 -8.25 0.10
N LEU A 201 3.78 -8.22 -0.35
CA LEU A 201 4.82 -9.13 0.13
C LEU A 201 5.04 -9.00 1.64
N THR A 202 5.07 -7.78 2.15
CA THR A 202 5.23 -7.51 3.59
C THR A 202 4.04 -8.05 4.40
N TRP A 203 2.80 -7.84 3.90
CA TRP A 203 1.59 -8.34 4.54
C TRP A 203 1.42 -9.85 4.45
N VAL A 204 2.03 -10.53 3.50
CA VAL A 204 2.10 -12.00 3.44
C VAL A 204 3.13 -12.53 4.44
N ALA A 205 4.32 -11.95 4.44
CA ALA A 205 5.43 -12.46 5.27
C ALA A 205 5.27 -12.15 6.76
N GLY A 206 4.78 -10.95 7.10
CA GLY A 206 4.67 -10.46 8.46
C GLY A 206 3.77 -11.33 9.34
N PRO A 207 2.45 -11.39 9.10
CA PRO A 207 1.52 -12.17 9.91
C PRO A 207 1.90 -13.65 9.98
N SER A 208 2.41 -14.24 8.88
CA SER A 208 2.86 -15.63 8.88
C SER A 208 3.98 -15.90 9.87
N LYS A 209 4.91 -14.94 10.03
CA LYS A 209 5.99 -15.02 11.02
C LYS A 209 5.46 -14.90 12.45
N GLY A 210 4.48 -14.02 12.68
CA GLY A 210 3.81 -13.87 13.97
C GLY A 210 3.13 -15.17 14.42
N ILE A 211 2.30 -15.76 13.53
CA ILE A 211 1.64 -17.06 13.79
C ILE A 211 2.68 -18.16 14.06
N PHE A 212 3.79 -18.17 13.33
CA PHE A 212 4.86 -19.14 13.55
C PHE A 212 5.51 -18.98 14.94
N ALA A 213 5.73 -17.76 15.41
CA ALA A 213 6.26 -17.52 16.75
C ALA A 213 5.32 -18.05 17.84
N VAL A 214 4.00 -17.83 17.69
CA VAL A 214 2.98 -18.39 18.57
C VAL A 214 2.98 -19.92 18.54
N GLY A 215 3.15 -20.50 17.34
CA GLY A 215 3.29 -21.94 17.17
C GLY A 215 4.51 -22.50 17.92
N LYS A 216 5.67 -21.85 17.79
CA LYS A 216 6.90 -22.25 18.48
C LYS A 216 6.78 -22.14 20.01
N ALA A 217 6.00 -21.20 20.51
CA ALA A 217 5.69 -21.07 21.93
C ALA A 217 4.77 -22.19 22.47
N GLY A 218 4.30 -23.11 21.61
CA GLY A 218 3.50 -24.26 22.00
C GLY A 218 1.99 -24.06 21.96
N TYR A 219 1.50 -22.88 21.56
CA TYR A 219 0.07 -22.57 21.52
C TYR A 219 -0.66 -23.09 20.27
N LEU A 220 0.06 -23.58 19.26
CA LEU A 220 -0.51 -24.11 18.02
C LEU A 220 -0.03 -25.54 17.76
N PRO A 221 -0.83 -26.36 17.04
CA PRO A 221 -0.44 -27.71 16.66
C PRO A 221 0.92 -27.76 15.95
N ARG A 222 1.65 -28.87 16.11
CA ARG A 222 2.98 -29.09 15.48
C ARG A 222 3.02 -28.87 13.98
N PHE A 223 1.89 -29.00 13.32
CA PHE A 223 1.74 -28.76 11.88
C PHE A 223 2.14 -27.32 11.49
N PHE A 224 1.80 -26.31 12.33
CA PHE A 224 2.13 -24.90 12.11
C PHE A 224 3.59 -24.56 12.43
N GLN A 225 4.32 -25.50 13.07
CA GLN A 225 5.73 -25.32 13.41
C GLN A 225 6.67 -25.80 12.29
N LYS A 226 6.14 -26.42 11.23
CA LYS A 226 6.95 -26.96 10.12
C LYS A 226 7.55 -25.85 9.29
N THR A 227 8.86 -25.95 9.07
CA THR A 227 9.64 -25.04 8.23
C THR A 227 10.14 -25.74 6.95
N ASN A 228 10.56 -24.94 5.97
CA ASN A 228 11.34 -25.44 4.86
C ASN A 228 12.83 -25.61 5.24
N LYS A 229 13.68 -26.01 4.29
CA LYS A 229 15.13 -26.27 4.51
C LYS A 229 15.91 -25.04 5.02
N ILE A 230 15.39 -23.83 4.81
CA ILE A 230 16.00 -22.55 5.23
C ILE A 230 15.31 -21.93 6.45
N GLY A 231 14.45 -22.68 7.15
CA GLY A 231 13.83 -22.25 8.41
C GLY A 231 12.57 -21.39 8.26
N VAL A 232 12.01 -21.23 7.04
CA VAL A 232 10.79 -20.43 6.81
C VAL A 232 9.53 -21.26 7.06
N GLN A 233 8.51 -20.67 7.66
CA GLN A 233 7.20 -21.24 8.06
C GLN A 233 6.35 -21.67 6.85
N LYS A 234 6.71 -22.77 6.20
CA LYS A 234 6.13 -23.23 4.93
C LYS A 234 4.62 -23.46 5.03
N ASN A 235 4.18 -24.21 6.04
CA ASN A 235 2.77 -24.62 6.13
C ASN A 235 1.85 -23.44 6.37
N ILE A 236 2.26 -22.47 7.17
CA ILE A 236 1.49 -21.26 7.46
C ILE A 236 1.29 -20.46 6.18
N LEU A 237 2.36 -20.21 5.41
CA LEU A 237 2.30 -19.47 4.15
C LEU A 237 1.38 -20.15 3.12
N ILE A 238 1.42 -21.48 3.01
CA ILE A 238 0.56 -22.22 2.09
C ILE A 238 -0.89 -22.15 2.52
N ILE A 239 -1.20 -22.37 3.82
CA ILE A 239 -2.58 -22.26 4.33
C ILE A 239 -3.13 -20.85 4.11
N GLN A 240 -2.35 -19.83 4.42
CA GLN A 240 -2.73 -18.45 4.19
C GLN A 240 -3.05 -18.20 2.70
N GLY A 241 -2.25 -18.74 1.78
CA GLY A 241 -2.51 -18.70 0.34
C GLY A 241 -3.81 -19.40 -0.06
N CYS A 242 -4.06 -20.59 0.49
CA CYS A 242 -5.32 -21.32 0.26
C CYS A 242 -6.55 -20.56 0.78
N ILE A 243 -6.47 -20.00 1.98
CA ILE A 243 -7.56 -19.20 2.57
C ILE A 243 -7.85 -17.98 1.71
N VAL A 244 -6.82 -17.23 1.29
CA VAL A 244 -7.00 -16.06 0.43
C VAL A 244 -7.58 -16.45 -0.93
N THR A 245 -7.17 -17.59 -1.50
CA THR A 245 -7.72 -18.12 -2.74
C THR A 245 -9.21 -18.42 -2.59
N LEU A 246 -9.61 -19.14 -1.55
CA LEU A 246 -11.02 -19.45 -1.28
C LEU A 246 -11.85 -18.19 -1.08
N LEU A 247 -11.39 -17.23 -0.28
CA LEU A 247 -12.09 -15.97 -0.05
C LEU A 247 -12.17 -15.11 -1.33
N SER A 248 -11.16 -15.16 -2.19
CA SER A 248 -11.17 -14.45 -3.46
C SER A 248 -12.17 -15.06 -4.45
N LEU A 249 -12.28 -16.39 -4.48
CA LEU A 249 -13.28 -17.10 -5.29
C LEU A 249 -14.71 -16.81 -4.80
N LEU A 250 -14.95 -16.85 -3.50
CA LEU A 250 -16.26 -16.49 -2.92
C LEU A 250 -16.67 -15.07 -3.32
N PHE A 251 -15.74 -14.12 -3.29
CA PHE A 251 -16.03 -12.72 -3.66
C PHE A 251 -16.41 -12.52 -5.13
N VAL A 252 -15.99 -13.41 -6.02
CA VAL A 252 -16.35 -13.35 -7.45
C VAL A 252 -17.76 -13.92 -7.70
N VAL A 253 -18.15 -14.95 -6.90
CA VAL A 253 -19.47 -15.61 -7.01
C VAL A 253 -20.57 -14.73 -6.41
N MET A 254 -20.25 -13.92 -5.41
CA MET A 254 -21.18 -12.93 -4.81
C MET A 254 -21.27 -11.66 -5.64
#